data_476383a2592ff363f4310406fae7e983
#
_entry.id   476383a2592ff363f4310406fae7e983
#
_cell.length_a   1.000
_cell.length_b   1.000
_cell.length_c   1.000
_cell.angle_alpha   90.00
_cell.angle_beta   90.00
_cell.angle_gamma   90.00
#
_symmetry.space_group_name_H-M   'P 1'
#
loop_
_entity.id
_entity.type
_entity.pdbx_description
1 polymer ?
#
loop_
_entity_poly.entity_id
_entity_poly.type
_entity_poly.pdbx_seq_one_letter_code
_entity_poly.pdbx_strand_id
1 'polypeptide(L)'
;AAAVKIALGHVERHMAATRIRADGSATRETTGNLAIASFRHITSRAQDPQLHTHNVILNITKAADGVWRSLEPRALYQLQKQIGAIYRQELACLARELGYDIVPGKDSMFEIAGVPEAATTALSVRTAEIDARLEERGTNRDKASPAEKQIAALDTRQAKAASERGALAAD
;
A
#
# COMPACT_ATOMS: atom_id res chain seq x y z
N ALA A 1 1.86 10.10 -7.51
CA ALA A 1 0.59 9.81 -8.22
C ALA A 1 0.79 8.84 -9.39
N ALA A 2 1.79 9.04 -10.27
CA ALA A 2 1.98 8.22 -11.48
C ALA A 2 2.22 6.73 -11.17
N ALA A 3 3.17 6.38 -10.30
CA ALA A 3 3.45 4.99 -9.92
C ALA A 3 2.21 4.26 -9.35
N VAL A 4 1.39 4.95 -8.55
CA VAL A 4 0.12 4.41 -8.05
C VAL A 4 -0.82 4.08 -9.20
N LYS A 5 -0.97 5.00 -10.17
CA LYS A 5 -1.80 4.79 -11.35
C LYS A 5 -1.37 3.58 -12.18
N ILE A 6 -0.07 3.42 -12.39
CA ILE A 6 0.49 2.29 -13.15
C ILE A 6 0.21 0.97 -12.42
N ALA A 7 0.50 0.91 -11.12
CA ALA A 7 0.23 -0.28 -10.32
C ALA A 7 -1.26 -0.65 -10.29
N LEU A 8 -2.16 0.33 -10.11
CA LEU A 8 -3.61 0.11 -10.14
C LEU A 8 -4.09 -0.32 -11.53
N GLY A 9 -3.55 0.26 -12.61
CA GLY A 9 -3.88 -0.16 -13.97
C GLY A 9 -3.43 -1.61 -14.27
N HIS A 10 -2.33 -2.08 -13.66
CA HIS A 10 -1.94 -3.49 -13.73
C HIS A 10 -2.95 -4.39 -13.00
N VAL A 11 -3.36 -3.99 -11.78
CA VAL A 11 -4.37 -4.70 -10.99
C VAL A 11 -5.69 -4.79 -11.76
N GLU A 12 -6.15 -3.68 -12.31
CA GLU A 12 -7.39 -3.60 -13.07
C GLU A 12 -7.39 -4.56 -14.26
N ARG A 13 -6.35 -4.52 -15.10
CA ARG A 13 -6.26 -5.35 -16.30
C ARG A 13 -6.12 -6.84 -16.03
N HIS A 14 -5.41 -7.23 -14.98
CA HIS A 14 -4.99 -8.62 -14.80
C HIS A 14 -5.61 -9.32 -13.60
N MET A 15 -6.15 -8.57 -12.65
CA MET A 15 -6.62 -9.13 -11.37
C MET A 15 -8.10 -8.88 -11.12
N ALA A 16 -8.71 -7.89 -11.78
CA ALA A 16 -10.14 -7.63 -11.68
C ALA A 16 -10.91 -8.82 -12.26
N ALA A 17 -11.70 -9.47 -11.46
CA ALA A 17 -12.45 -10.64 -11.87
C ALA A 17 -13.73 -10.78 -11.07
N THR A 18 -14.69 -11.50 -11.64
CA THR A 18 -15.90 -11.93 -10.97
C THR A 18 -16.14 -13.42 -11.16
N ARG A 19 -17.07 -13.95 -10.41
CA ARG A 19 -17.53 -15.34 -10.54
C ARG A 19 -18.93 -15.36 -11.14
N ILE A 20 -19.04 -15.98 -12.30
CA ILE A 20 -20.32 -16.20 -12.98
C ILE A 20 -20.80 -17.61 -12.64
N ARG A 21 -22.05 -17.72 -12.21
CA ARG A 21 -22.71 -19.00 -11.93
C ARG A 21 -23.80 -19.23 -12.98
N ALA A 22 -23.69 -20.35 -13.67
CA ALA A 22 -24.70 -20.85 -14.64
C ALA A 22 -24.77 -22.34 -14.58
N ASP A 23 -25.94 -22.90 -14.66
CA ASP A 23 -26.21 -24.35 -14.76
C ASP A 23 -25.47 -25.21 -13.72
N GLY A 24 -25.45 -24.76 -12.46
CA GLY A 24 -24.75 -25.44 -11.36
C GLY A 24 -23.24 -25.34 -11.36
N SER A 25 -22.64 -24.69 -12.36
CA SER A 25 -21.22 -24.44 -12.47
C SER A 25 -20.84 -22.99 -12.07
N ALA A 26 -19.58 -22.76 -11.73
CA ALA A 26 -19.06 -21.44 -11.45
C ALA A 26 -17.76 -21.23 -12.24
N THR A 27 -17.75 -20.25 -13.12
CA THR A 27 -16.59 -19.84 -13.90
C THR A 27 -16.07 -18.49 -13.42
N ARG A 28 -14.75 -18.30 -13.48
CA ARG A 28 -14.10 -17.02 -13.20
C ARG A 28 -13.94 -16.25 -14.51
N GLU A 29 -14.44 -15.03 -14.53
CA GLU A 29 -14.24 -14.10 -15.65
C GLU A 29 -13.34 -12.94 -15.22
N THR A 30 -12.28 -12.66 -15.99
CA THR A 30 -11.51 -11.44 -15.84
C THR A 30 -12.25 -10.27 -16.49
N THR A 31 -12.58 -9.27 -15.70
CA THR A 31 -13.45 -8.18 -16.15
C THR A 31 -12.67 -6.95 -16.64
N GLY A 32 -11.42 -6.79 -16.19
CA GLY A 32 -10.57 -5.69 -16.61
C GLY A 32 -11.04 -4.30 -16.18
N ASN A 33 -11.95 -4.21 -15.22
CA ASN A 33 -12.43 -2.93 -14.70
C ASN A 33 -12.60 -2.95 -13.18
N LEU A 34 -12.25 -1.83 -12.54
CA LEU A 34 -12.37 -1.60 -11.10
C LEU A 34 -12.95 -0.21 -10.83
N ALA A 35 -13.76 -0.11 -9.81
CA ALA A 35 -14.14 1.17 -9.23
C ALA A 35 -13.24 1.47 -8.03
N ILE A 36 -12.41 2.53 -8.11
CA ILE A 36 -11.39 2.84 -7.12
C ILE A 36 -11.53 4.29 -6.67
N ALA A 37 -11.61 4.50 -5.35
CA ALA A 37 -11.48 5.81 -4.75
C ALA A 37 -10.06 5.98 -4.18
N SER A 38 -9.35 7.04 -4.57
CA SER A 38 -7.97 7.30 -4.18
C SER A 38 -7.87 8.56 -3.33
N PHE A 39 -7.24 8.45 -2.15
CA PHE A 39 -7.07 9.53 -1.19
C PHE A 39 -5.58 9.70 -0.89
N ARG A 40 -5.01 10.85 -1.25
CA ARG A 40 -3.61 11.16 -0.99
C ARG A 40 -3.44 11.78 0.39
N HIS A 41 -2.46 11.30 1.14
CA HIS A 41 -2.06 11.79 2.43
C HIS A 41 -0.58 12.14 2.42
N ILE A 42 -0.18 13.14 3.19
CA ILE A 42 1.20 13.65 3.27
C ILE A 42 1.88 13.28 4.58
N THR A 43 1.13 12.86 5.58
CA THR A 43 1.65 12.52 6.92
C THR A 43 1.23 11.11 7.33
N SER A 44 2.07 10.49 8.18
CA SER A 44 1.71 9.29 8.93
C SER A 44 0.69 9.61 10.03
N ARG A 45 0.22 8.59 10.75
CA ARG A 45 -0.63 8.78 11.93
C ARG A 45 0.10 9.48 13.07
N ALA A 46 1.43 9.31 13.17
CA ALA A 46 2.31 9.97 14.12
C ALA A 46 2.75 11.38 13.65
N GLN A 47 2.13 11.91 12.58
CA GLN A 47 2.44 13.19 11.94
C GLN A 47 3.84 13.25 11.28
N ASP A 48 4.52 12.11 11.11
CA ASP A 48 5.76 12.06 10.33
C ASP A 48 5.49 12.40 8.86
N PRO A 49 6.41 13.04 8.14
CA PRO A 49 6.32 13.24 6.70
C PRO A 49 6.25 11.90 5.97
N GLN A 50 5.09 11.54 5.46
CA GLN A 50 4.89 10.28 4.75
C GLN A 50 3.87 10.46 3.62
N LEU A 51 4.38 10.70 2.42
CA LEU A 51 3.52 10.79 1.25
C LEU A 51 3.01 9.40 0.85
N HIS A 52 1.71 9.17 0.98
CA HIS A 52 1.09 7.91 0.61
C HIS A 52 -0.33 8.08 0.07
N THR A 53 -0.85 7.05 -0.59
CA THR A 53 -2.20 7.06 -1.16
C THR A 53 -2.98 5.85 -0.67
N HIS A 54 -4.13 6.08 -0.06
CA HIS A 54 -5.11 5.03 0.19
C HIS A 54 -5.95 4.83 -1.05
N ASN A 55 -6.00 3.59 -1.54
CA ASN A 55 -6.82 3.21 -2.67
C ASN A 55 -7.89 2.22 -2.18
N VAL A 56 -9.13 2.67 -2.15
CA VAL A 56 -10.28 1.86 -1.76
C VAL A 56 -10.88 1.26 -3.01
N ILE A 57 -10.68 -0.03 -3.20
CA ILE A 57 -11.28 -0.78 -4.31
C ILE A 57 -12.68 -1.19 -3.87
N LEU A 58 -13.70 -0.74 -4.59
CA LEU A 58 -15.08 -1.12 -4.32
C LEU A 58 -15.30 -2.58 -4.72
N ASN A 59 -16.07 -3.31 -3.92
CA ASN A 59 -16.38 -4.71 -4.20
C ASN A 59 -17.40 -4.87 -5.33
N ILE A 60 -17.10 -4.28 -6.48
CA ILE A 60 -17.98 -4.26 -7.66
C ILE A 60 -17.13 -4.24 -8.94
N THR A 61 -17.58 -4.99 -9.94
CA THR A 61 -16.99 -5.03 -11.27
C THR A 61 -18.06 -5.36 -12.30
N LYS A 62 -17.89 -4.92 -13.54
CA LYS A 62 -18.84 -5.14 -14.63
C LYS A 62 -18.35 -6.29 -15.51
N ALA A 63 -19.13 -7.36 -15.62
CA ALA A 63 -18.85 -8.50 -16.48
C ALA A 63 -19.11 -8.20 -17.97
N ALA A 64 -18.67 -9.09 -18.85
CA ALA A 64 -18.81 -8.93 -20.30
C ALA A 64 -20.28 -8.86 -20.77
N ASP A 65 -21.19 -9.51 -20.02
CA ASP A 65 -22.63 -9.42 -20.26
C ASP A 65 -23.28 -8.10 -19.81
N GLY A 66 -22.47 -7.15 -19.33
CA GLY A 66 -22.93 -5.85 -18.88
C GLY A 66 -23.49 -5.81 -17.46
N VAL A 67 -23.57 -6.95 -16.77
CA VAL A 67 -24.11 -7.06 -15.40
C VAL A 67 -23.05 -6.73 -14.37
N TRP A 68 -23.40 -5.93 -13.38
CA TRP A 68 -22.55 -5.62 -12.24
C TRP A 68 -22.58 -6.76 -11.22
N ARG A 69 -21.41 -7.20 -10.77
CA ARG A 69 -21.23 -8.32 -9.84
C ARG A 69 -20.19 -7.98 -8.78
N SER A 70 -20.17 -8.79 -7.72
CA SER A 70 -19.12 -8.70 -6.71
C SER A 70 -17.77 -9.06 -7.31
N LEU A 71 -16.75 -8.30 -6.94
CA LEU A 71 -15.35 -8.60 -7.26
C LEU A 71 -14.92 -9.92 -6.59
N GLU A 72 -14.15 -10.74 -7.28
CA GLU A 72 -13.49 -11.91 -6.72
C GLU A 72 -12.07 -11.52 -6.27
N PRO A 73 -11.85 -11.28 -4.95
CA PRO A 73 -10.63 -10.60 -4.50
C PRO A 73 -9.43 -11.53 -4.33
N ARG A 74 -9.55 -12.83 -4.57
CA ARG A 74 -8.50 -13.83 -4.30
C ARG A 74 -7.15 -13.46 -4.93
N ALA A 75 -7.15 -13.04 -6.19
CA ALA A 75 -5.93 -12.67 -6.89
C ALA A 75 -5.26 -11.44 -6.26
N LEU A 76 -6.02 -10.47 -5.76
CA LEU A 76 -5.50 -9.28 -5.09
C LEU A 76 -4.70 -9.65 -3.83
N TYR A 77 -5.23 -10.58 -3.02
CA TYR A 77 -4.55 -11.05 -1.81
C TYR A 77 -3.33 -11.92 -2.13
N GLN A 78 -3.44 -12.83 -3.09
CA GLN A 78 -2.35 -13.72 -3.46
C GLN A 78 -1.17 -12.97 -4.08
N LEU A 79 -1.43 -11.93 -4.86
CA LEU A 79 -0.43 -11.19 -5.63
C LEU A 79 -0.06 -9.83 -5.00
N GLN A 80 -0.43 -9.57 -3.74
CA GLN A 80 -0.16 -8.30 -3.05
C GLN A 80 1.33 -7.91 -3.07
N LYS A 81 2.26 -8.87 -2.93
CA LYS A 81 3.70 -8.61 -3.00
C LYS A 81 4.14 -8.18 -4.40
N GLN A 82 3.57 -8.79 -5.43
CA GLN A 82 3.83 -8.43 -6.83
C GLN A 82 3.32 -7.03 -7.13
N ILE A 83 2.11 -6.68 -6.69
CA ILE A 83 1.55 -5.33 -6.83
C ILE A 83 2.47 -4.30 -6.16
N GLY A 84 2.95 -4.61 -4.95
CA GLY A 84 3.89 -3.76 -4.24
C GLY A 84 5.23 -3.62 -4.95
N ALA A 85 5.73 -4.69 -5.59
CA ALA A 85 6.97 -4.64 -6.38
C ALA A 85 6.81 -3.74 -7.62
N ILE A 86 5.72 -3.89 -8.37
CA ILE A 86 5.41 -3.04 -9.54
C ILE A 86 5.38 -1.57 -9.11
N TYR A 87 4.65 -1.24 -8.04
CA TYR A 87 4.60 0.13 -7.53
C TYR A 87 5.99 0.69 -7.20
N ARG A 88 6.83 -0.08 -6.51
CA ARG A 88 8.18 0.36 -6.10
C ARG A 88 9.12 0.54 -7.29
N GLN A 89 9.06 -0.36 -8.28
CA GLN A 89 9.85 -0.24 -9.50
C GLN A 89 9.47 1.02 -10.28
N GLU A 90 8.19 1.28 -10.47
CA GLU A 90 7.71 2.49 -11.13
C GLU A 90 8.09 3.76 -10.35
N LEU A 91 8.01 3.71 -9.03
CA LEU A 91 8.44 4.83 -8.19
C LEU A 91 9.94 5.10 -8.32
N ALA A 92 10.78 4.04 -8.38
CA ALA A 92 12.22 4.17 -8.58
C ALA A 92 12.55 4.75 -9.97
N CYS A 93 11.85 4.31 -11.02
CA CYS A 93 12.00 4.89 -12.36
C CYS A 93 11.68 6.38 -12.37
N LEU A 94 10.54 6.76 -11.82
CA LEU A 94 10.12 8.16 -11.73
C LEU A 94 11.09 9.01 -10.88
N ALA A 95 11.67 8.44 -9.81
CA ALA A 95 12.67 9.15 -9.02
C ALA A 95 13.95 9.40 -9.84
N ARG A 96 14.40 8.42 -10.64
CA ARG A 96 15.52 8.62 -11.56
C ARG A 96 15.25 9.67 -12.62
N GLU A 97 14.05 9.70 -13.19
CA GLU A 97 13.64 10.73 -14.15
C GLU A 97 13.69 12.15 -13.54
N LEU A 98 13.47 12.25 -12.23
CA LEU A 98 13.62 13.52 -11.47
C LEU A 98 15.07 13.84 -11.10
N GLY A 99 16.04 12.98 -11.48
CA GLY A 99 17.46 13.20 -11.23
C GLY A 99 17.99 12.63 -9.92
N TYR A 100 17.22 11.79 -9.22
CA TYR A 100 17.70 11.12 -8.01
C TYR A 100 18.43 9.83 -8.34
N ASP A 101 19.59 9.63 -7.72
CA ASP A 101 20.28 8.33 -7.73
C ASP A 101 19.59 7.35 -6.79
N ILE A 102 19.42 6.11 -7.25
CA ILE A 102 18.68 5.06 -6.55
C ILE A 102 19.64 3.94 -6.14
N VAL A 103 19.61 3.59 -4.86
CA VAL A 103 20.30 2.41 -4.31
C VAL A 103 19.29 1.28 -4.17
N PRO A 104 19.41 0.19 -4.95
CA PRO A 104 18.50 -0.96 -4.85
C PRO A 104 18.65 -1.67 -3.51
N GLY A 105 17.52 -2.05 -2.92
CA GLY A 105 17.42 -2.85 -1.71
C GLY A 105 16.76 -4.22 -1.95
N LYS A 106 16.51 -4.97 -0.88
CA LYS A 106 15.80 -6.26 -0.92
C LYS A 106 14.32 -6.06 -1.25
N ASP A 107 13.68 -7.10 -1.79
CA ASP A 107 12.23 -7.15 -2.05
C ASP A 107 11.71 -5.97 -2.90
N SER A 108 12.49 -5.55 -3.89
CA SER A 108 12.21 -4.39 -4.76
C SER A 108 12.11 -3.06 -3.98
N MET A 109 12.62 -3.00 -2.76
CA MET A 109 12.80 -1.74 -2.04
C MET A 109 13.96 -0.97 -2.64
N PHE A 110 14.01 0.32 -2.40
CA PHE A 110 15.13 1.17 -2.80
C PHE A 110 15.26 2.36 -1.85
N GLU A 111 16.42 2.96 -1.87
CA GLU A 111 16.73 4.20 -1.17
C GLU A 111 17.20 5.26 -2.15
N ILE A 112 17.08 6.52 -1.79
CA ILE A 112 17.66 7.64 -2.54
C ILE A 112 19.08 7.85 -2.01
N ALA A 113 20.07 7.80 -2.92
CA ALA A 113 21.45 8.01 -2.55
C ALA A 113 21.67 9.41 -1.94
N GLY A 114 22.56 9.48 -0.96
CA GLY A 114 22.89 10.75 -0.31
C GLY A 114 21.91 11.21 0.78
N VAL A 115 20.83 10.46 1.04
CA VAL A 115 19.98 10.72 2.22
C VAL A 115 20.62 10.05 3.44
N PRO A 116 21.03 10.80 4.48
CA PRO A 116 21.65 10.22 5.65
C PRO A 116 20.66 9.35 6.44
N GLU A 117 21.12 8.19 6.95
CA GLU A 117 20.32 7.32 7.80
C GLU A 117 19.78 8.07 9.04
N ALA A 118 20.55 8.97 9.61
CA ALA A 118 20.11 9.81 10.72
C ALA A 118 18.87 10.66 10.39
N ALA A 119 18.74 11.13 9.15
CA ALA A 119 17.56 11.89 8.73
C ALA A 119 16.32 10.99 8.59
N THR A 120 16.47 9.79 8.03
CA THR A 120 15.36 8.84 7.91
C THR A 120 14.91 8.33 9.29
N THR A 121 15.85 8.10 10.21
CA THR A 121 15.57 7.71 11.59
C THR A 121 14.84 8.81 12.35
N ALA A 122 15.30 10.06 12.25
CA ALA A 122 14.68 11.20 12.93
C ALA A 122 13.23 11.45 12.47
N LEU A 123 12.91 11.10 11.23
CA LEU A 123 11.57 11.23 10.63
C LEU A 123 10.72 9.95 10.73
N SER A 124 11.13 8.97 11.53
CA SER A 124 10.49 7.67 11.65
C SER A 124 10.05 7.39 13.09
N VAL A 125 9.30 8.29 13.70
CA VAL A 125 8.79 8.16 15.08
C VAL A 125 8.07 6.83 15.27
N ARG A 126 7.25 6.45 14.32
CA ARG A 126 6.52 5.17 14.34
C ARG A 126 7.43 3.94 14.38
N THR A 127 8.56 4.00 13.71
CA THR A 127 9.55 2.91 13.73
C THR A 127 10.17 2.79 15.11
N ALA A 128 10.58 3.90 15.71
CA ALA A 128 11.15 3.93 17.05
C ALA A 128 10.18 3.40 18.12
N GLU A 129 8.89 3.75 18.05
CA GLU A 129 7.86 3.23 18.95
C GLU A 129 7.72 1.70 18.87
N ILE A 130 7.74 1.15 17.64
CA ILE A 130 7.65 -0.30 17.43
C ILE A 130 8.91 -1.00 17.93
N ASP A 131 10.08 -0.44 17.69
CA ASP A 131 11.36 -1.02 18.13
C ASP A 131 11.45 -1.04 19.66
N ALA A 132 11.12 0.05 20.33
CA ALA A 132 11.03 0.11 21.79
C ALA A 132 10.05 -0.95 22.34
N ARG A 133 8.90 -1.14 21.69
CA ARG A 133 7.93 -2.16 22.11
C ARG A 133 8.42 -3.59 21.92
N LEU A 134 9.23 -3.85 20.89
CA LEU A 134 9.86 -5.15 20.68
C LEU A 134 10.95 -5.40 21.74
N GLU A 135 11.76 -4.39 22.09
CA GLU A 135 12.78 -4.46 23.14
C GLU A 135 12.16 -4.75 24.51
N GLU A 136 11.07 -4.10 24.88
CA GLU A 136 10.31 -4.41 26.11
C GLU A 136 9.86 -5.87 26.19
N ARG A 137 9.67 -6.53 25.03
CA ARG A 137 9.32 -7.94 24.92
C ARG A 137 10.54 -8.87 24.82
N GLY A 138 11.75 -8.34 25.00
CA GLY A 138 13.00 -9.11 24.96
C GLY A 138 13.43 -9.56 23.55
N THR A 139 12.94 -8.91 22.51
CA THR A 139 13.30 -9.18 21.11
C THR A 139 13.67 -7.89 20.37
N ASN A 140 14.07 -8.00 19.12
CA ASN A 140 14.34 -6.84 18.27
C ASN A 140 13.78 -7.08 16.84
N ARG A 141 13.84 -6.06 15.99
CA ARG A 141 13.30 -6.12 14.63
C ARG A 141 13.89 -7.26 13.78
N ASP A 142 15.13 -7.61 13.95
CA ASP A 142 15.79 -8.67 13.17
C ASP A 142 15.36 -10.07 13.61
N LYS A 143 15.17 -10.27 14.91
CA LYS A 143 14.83 -11.55 15.52
C LYS A 143 13.32 -11.79 15.61
N ALA A 144 12.53 -10.75 15.70
CA ALA A 144 11.08 -10.84 15.85
C ALA A 144 10.42 -11.48 14.63
N SER A 145 9.49 -12.41 14.89
CA SER A 145 8.62 -12.99 13.88
C SER A 145 7.68 -11.94 13.26
N PRO A 146 7.09 -12.22 12.09
CA PRO A 146 6.08 -11.33 11.50
C PRO A 146 4.88 -11.07 12.43
N ALA A 147 4.48 -12.06 13.22
CA ALA A 147 3.38 -11.94 14.17
C ALA A 147 3.74 -11.00 15.34
N GLU A 148 4.93 -11.11 15.91
CA GLU A 148 5.41 -10.21 16.98
C GLU A 148 5.53 -8.77 16.51
N LYS A 149 6.06 -8.55 15.29
CA LYS A 149 6.11 -7.23 14.67
C LYS A 149 4.71 -6.63 14.48
N GLN A 150 3.76 -7.45 14.05
CA GLN A 150 2.37 -7.02 13.87
C GLN A 150 1.72 -6.66 15.22
N ILE A 151 1.94 -7.46 16.26
CA ILE A 151 1.42 -7.18 17.61
C ILE A 151 2.02 -5.88 18.15
N ALA A 152 3.35 -5.71 18.08
CA ALA A 152 4.02 -4.48 18.51
C ALA A 152 3.49 -3.24 17.76
N ALA A 153 3.25 -3.37 16.45
CA ALA A 153 2.67 -2.32 15.64
C ALA A 153 1.20 -2.02 15.99
N LEU A 154 0.44 -2.97 16.48
CA LEU A 154 -0.93 -2.75 16.96
C LEU A 154 -0.95 -2.12 18.35
N ASP A 155 -0.12 -2.60 19.27
CA ASP A 155 -0.03 -2.10 20.65
C ASP A 155 0.40 -0.63 20.72
N THR A 156 1.34 -0.22 19.86
CA THR A 156 1.82 1.16 19.77
C THR A 156 0.93 2.06 18.91
N ARG A 157 -0.23 1.55 18.44
CA ARG A 157 -1.11 2.30 17.56
C ARG A 157 -1.90 3.35 18.33
N GLN A 158 -1.47 4.60 18.25
CA GLN A 158 -2.20 5.73 18.84
C GLN A 158 -3.60 5.89 18.23
N ALA A 159 -4.56 6.39 19.02
CA ALA A 159 -5.85 6.80 18.52
C ALA A 159 -5.65 7.87 17.43
N LYS A 160 -6.45 7.81 16.36
CA LYS A 160 -6.40 8.82 15.30
C LYS A 160 -6.74 10.18 15.92
N ALA A 161 -5.81 11.14 15.89
CA ALA A 161 -6.12 12.51 16.23
C ALA A 161 -7.31 12.98 15.40
N ALA A 162 -8.29 13.64 16.02
CA ALA A 162 -9.40 14.22 15.29
C ALA A 162 -8.80 15.22 14.31
N SER A 163 -8.75 14.88 13.02
CA SER A 163 -8.36 15.83 12.00
C SER A 163 -9.43 16.90 12.00
N GLU A 164 -9.04 18.14 12.24
CA GLU A 164 -9.90 19.29 11.99
C GLU A 164 -10.31 19.23 10.52
N ARG A 165 -11.52 18.80 10.25
CA ARG A 165 -12.10 18.69 8.90
C ARG A 165 -12.33 20.05 8.24
N GLY A 166 -11.83 21.14 8.87
CA GLY A 166 -12.08 22.52 8.46
C GLY A 166 -10.97 23.22 7.68
N ALA A 167 -9.75 22.66 7.61
CA ALA A 167 -8.59 23.40 7.06
C ALA A 167 -8.21 23.07 5.61
N LEU A 168 -8.93 22.22 4.90
CA LEU A 168 -8.61 21.80 3.54
C LEU A 168 -9.67 22.21 2.48
N ALA A 169 -10.50 23.17 2.80
CA ALA A 169 -11.54 23.68 1.87
C ALA A 169 -11.29 25.13 1.44
N ALA A 170 -10.03 25.59 1.41
CA ALA A 170 -9.65 26.88 0.84
C ALA A 170 -8.27 26.73 0.20
N ASP A 171 -8.26 26.37 -1.10
CA ASP A 171 -7.45 26.90 -2.20
C ASP A 171 -7.73 26.09 -3.48
#